data_097cbb626a5a738fc7361bca917ecf8e
#
_entry.id   097cbb626a5a738fc7361bca917ecf8e
#
_cell.length_a   1.000
_cell.length_b   1.000
_cell.length_c   1.000
_cell.angle_alpha   90.00
_cell.angle_beta   90.00
_cell.angle_gamma   90.00
#
_symmetry.space_group_name_H-M   'P 1'
#
loop_
_entity.id
_entity.type
_entity.pdbx_description
1 polymer ?
#
loop_
_entity_poly.entity_id
_entity_poly.type
_entity_poly.pdbx_seq_one_letter_code
_entity_poly.pdbx_strand_id
1 'polypeptide(L)'
;MTASLSVCIPIYNFAKFIPETLDSILGQDGGDDVQIVILDGASTDNTAEILAGYERKHPNIKYVRQPQKGGIDRDMAKSVEPATGDYCWLFSGDDIMRPGALRRVLNEIQSGHDLYLCKHMEYIADREEWIEWPTVDAPDGAVFELSDERTRHEYFIRAANTEAFFSFIGGLIVRREKWNSVPLNEEFVGSCWAHAARLFQLMRSGLSVKCLSGALLDRRPDNDSFAAGGMVNRYRLAIEGFHKIADHFFGHGSVEAFQVRRVIRVEFHPLAMLLGKFMCSVNPAGESRAMMDRLMRTAYCDLTLANLRAKFAYATTSPRRFRRQQPELCARHERKFRSNRQSRGEAAGLSAT
;
A
#
# COMPACT_ATOMS: atom_id res chain seq x y z
N MET A 1 13.45 -28.87 -2.95
CA MET A 1 12.24 -28.52 -3.74
C MET A 1 12.32 -27.03 -4.01
N THR A 2 11.97 -26.58 -5.20
CA THR A 2 11.88 -25.15 -5.53
C THR A 2 10.62 -24.57 -4.89
N ALA A 3 10.72 -23.39 -4.29
CA ALA A 3 9.58 -22.71 -3.68
C ALA A 3 8.53 -22.34 -4.72
N SER A 4 7.26 -22.57 -4.41
CA SER A 4 6.10 -22.37 -5.28
C SER A 4 5.32 -21.10 -4.93
N LEU A 5 4.58 -20.55 -5.90
CA LEU A 5 3.85 -19.29 -5.76
C LEU A 5 2.36 -19.45 -6.03
N SER A 6 1.52 -18.81 -5.21
CA SER A 6 0.11 -18.53 -5.51
C SER A 6 -0.09 -17.03 -5.60
N VAL A 7 -0.78 -16.55 -6.64
CA VAL A 7 -1.24 -15.16 -6.75
C VAL A 7 -2.65 -15.10 -6.14
N CYS A 8 -2.84 -14.30 -5.07
CA CYS A 8 -4.08 -14.24 -4.30
C CYS A 8 -4.79 -12.90 -4.52
N ILE A 9 -5.97 -12.92 -5.13
CA ILE A 9 -6.68 -11.75 -5.63
C ILE A 9 -8.05 -11.64 -4.95
N PRO A 10 -8.21 -10.84 -3.88
CA PRO A 10 -9.54 -10.52 -3.33
C PRO A 10 -10.22 -9.46 -4.19
N ILE A 11 -11.50 -9.68 -4.53
CA ILE A 11 -12.29 -8.78 -5.38
C ILE A 11 -13.73 -8.60 -4.89
N TYR A 12 -14.33 -7.47 -5.28
CA TYR A 12 -15.77 -7.22 -5.14
C TYR A 12 -16.21 -6.21 -6.21
N ASN A 13 -17.04 -6.66 -7.18
CA ASN A 13 -17.51 -5.87 -8.33
C ASN A 13 -16.36 -5.38 -9.24
N PHE A 14 -15.56 -6.32 -9.73
CA PHE A 14 -14.38 -6.05 -10.56
C PHE A 14 -14.53 -6.49 -12.02
N ALA A 15 -15.76 -6.70 -12.50
CA ALA A 15 -16.03 -7.14 -13.87
C ALA A 15 -15.31 -6.31 -14.95
N LYS A 16 -15.16 -5.01 -14.71
CA LYS A 16 -14.48 -4.08 -15.64
C LYS A 16 -12.96 -4.32 -15.72
N PHE A 17 -12.33 -4.75 -14.63
CA PHE A 17 -10.88 -4.72 -14.49
C PHE A 17 -10.22 -6.09 -14.51
N ILE A 18 -10.90 -7.09 -13.91
CA ILE A 18 -10.31 -8.41 -13.66
C ILE A 18 -9.83 -9.14 -14.93
N PRO A 19 -10.46 -9.00 -16.11
CA PRO A 19 -9.95 -9.64 -17.32
C PRO A 19 -8.53 -9.17 -17.67
N GLU A 20 -8.29 -7.88 -17.70
CA GLU A 20 -6.98 -7.30 -18.04
C GLU A 20 -5.91 -7.71 -17.01
N THR A 21 -6.27 -7.72 -15.71
CA THR A 21 -5.39 -8.21 -14.65
C THR A 21 -5.01 -9.67 -14.86
N LEU A 22 -5.98 -10.56 -15.11
CA LEU A 22 -5.72 -11.99 -15.32
C LEU A 22 -4.91 -12.23 -16.59
N ASP A 23 -5.22 -11.55 -17.68
CA ASP A 23 -4.47 -11.67 -18.94
C ASP A 23 -3.01 -11.23 -18.74
N SER A 24 -2.75 -10.21 -17.91
CA SER A 24 -1.40 -9.74 -17.58
C SER A 24 -0.59 -10.77 -16.78
N ILE A 25 -1.23 -11.60 -15.97
CA ILE A 25 -0.59 -12.67 -15.19
C ILE A 25 -0.40 -13.92 -16.06
N LEU A 26 -1.46 -14.37 -16.74
CA LEU A 26 -1.44 -15.56 -17.57
C LEU A 26 -0.50 -15.42 -18.78
N GLY A 27 -0.34 -14.20 -19.30
CA GLY A 27 0.58 -13.89 -20.39
C GLY A 27 2.07 -13.88 -20.01
N GLN A 28 2.42 -14.08 -18.72
CA GLN A 28 3.81 -14.13 -18.27
C GLN A 28 4.46 -15.49 -18.61
N ASP A 29 5.78 -15.47 -18.76
CA ASP A 29 6.56 -16.71 -18.76
C ASP A 29 6.45 -17.38 -17.40
N GLY A 30 5.87 -18.59 -17.35
CA GLY A 30 5.51 -19.31 -16.11
C GLY A 30 4.13 -18.97 -15.57
N GLY A 31 3.26 -18.26 -16.32
CA GLY A 31 1.90 -17.94 -15.90
C GLY A 31 1.04 -19.18 -15.63
N ASP A 32 1.23 -20.26 -16.39
CA ASP A 32 0.55 -21.53 -16.20
C ASP A 32 1.12 -22.36 -15.04
N ASP A 33 2.33 -22.06 -14.55
CA ASP A 33 3.02 -22.80 -13.49
C ASP A 33 2.65 -22.30 -12.07
N VAL A 34 1.96 -21.19 -11.97
CA VAL A 34 1.54 -20.60 -10.69
C VAL A 34 0.05 -20.76 -10.46
N GLN A 35 -0.34 -21.01 -9.23
CA GLN A 35 -1.75 -20.99 -8.86
C GLN A 35 -2.27 -19.55 -8.80
N ILE A 36 -3.44 -19.28 -9.38
CA ILE A 36 -4.16 -18.01 -9.25
C ILE A 36 -5.42 -18.26 -8.43
N VAL A 37 -5.49 -17.68 -7.23
CA VAL A 37 -6.63 -17.78 -6.33
C VAL A 37 -7.41 -16.47 -6.39
N ILE A 38 -8.67 -16.53 -6.79
CA ILE A 38 -9.56 -15.37 -6.83
C ILE A 38 -10.63 -15.55 -5.78
N LEU A 39 -10.65 -14.67 -4.78
CA LEU A 39 -11.69 -14.63 -3.76
C LEU A 39 -12.68 -13.51 -4.07
N ASP A 40 -13.89 -13.88 -4.45
CA ASP A 40 -14.98 -12.95 -4.72
C ASP A 40 -15.84 -12.73 -3.46
N GLY A 41 -15.83 -11.53 -2.95
CA GLY A 41 -16.61 -11.06 -1.80
C GLY A 41 -18.11 -10.91 -2.06
N ALA A 42 -18.72 -11.82 -2.82
CA ALA A 42 -20.12 -11.83 -3.24
C ALA A 42 -20.49 -10.68 -4.19
N SER A 43 -19.74 -10.54 -5.29
CA SER A 43 -19.98 -9.54 -6.34
C SER A 43 -21.42 -9.58 -6.87
N THR A 44 -21.96 -8.42 -7.19
CA THR A 44 -23.34 -8.22 -7.67
C THR A 44 -23.40 -7.81 -9.15
N ASP A 45 -22.24 -7.58 -9.76
CA ASP A 45 -22.08 -7.37 -11.21
C ASP A 45 -21.80 -8.71 -11.94
N ASN A 46 -21.38 -8.67 -13.20
CA ASN A 46 -21.07 -9.86 -13.99
C ASN A 46 -19.68 -10.47 -13.72
N THR A 47 -19.00 -10.09 -12.63
CA THR A 47 -17.69 -10.64 -12.22
C THR A 47 -17.70 -12.17 -12.18
N ALA A 48 -18.74 -12.78 -11.58
CA ALA A 48 -18.83 -14.23 -11.42
C ALA A 48 -18.91 -14.96 -12.78
N GLU A 49 -19.65 -14.43 -13.76
CA GLU A 49 -19.76 -15.01 -15.09
C GLU A 49 -18.43 -14.97 -15.82
N ILE A 50 -17.73 -13.84 -15.75
CA ILE A 50 -16.41 -13.66 -16.36
C ILE A 50 -15.43 -14.68 -15.77
N LEU A 51 -15.37 -14.80 -14.46
CA LEU A 51 -14.43 -15.68 -13.77
C LEU A 51 -14.70 -17.17 -14.01
N ALA A 52 -15.96 -17.57 -14.08
CA ALA A 52 -16.32 -18.92 -14.50
C ALA A 52 -15.82 -19.23 -15.92
N GLY A 53 -15.72 -18.22 -16.78
CA GLY A 53 -15.10 -18.33 -18.12
C GLY A 53 -13.61 -18.59 -18.06
N TYR A 54 -12.88 -17.87 -17.21
CA TYR A 54 -11.44 -18.04 -17.00
C TYR A 54 -11.12 -19.39 -16.36
N GLU A 55 -11.80 -19.78 -15.28
CA GLU A 55 -11.57 -21.04 -14.57
C GLU A 55 -11.77 -22.27 -15.49
N ARG A 56 -12.72 -22.24 -16.42
CA ARG A 56 -12.88 -23.32 -17.41
C ARG A 56 -11.72 -23.44 -18.42
N LYS A 57 -11.05 -22.34 -18.72
CA LYS A 57 -9.94 -22.28 -19.70
C LYS A 57 -8.58 -22.51 -19.07
N HIS A 58 -8.41 -22.13 -17.81
CA HIS A 58 -7.12 -22.12 -17.11
C HIS A 58 -7.21 -22.95 -15.82
N PRO A 59 -6.71 -24.21 -15.84
CA PRO A 59 -6.84 -25.16 -14.70
C PRO A 59 -6.05 -24.72 -13.47
N ASN A 60 -5.14 -23.76 -13.57
CA ASN A 60 -4.39 -23.17 -12.49
C ASN A 60 -5.14 -22.02 -11.79
N ILE A 61 -6.31 -21.60 -12.30
CA ILE A 61 -7.20 -20.63 -11.65
C ILE A 61 -8.15 -21.38 -10.72
N LYS A 62 -8.24 -20.87 -9.48
CA LYS A 62 -9.23 -21.29 -8.49
C LYS A 62 -10.12 -20.12 -8.10
N TYR A 63 -11.36 -20.16 -8.53
CA TYR A 63 -12.37 -19.16 -8.18
C TYR A 63 -13.17 -19.59 -6.96
N VAL A 64 -13.23 -18.72 -5.94
CA VAL A 64 -13.96 -18.95 -4.69
C VAL A 64 -14.86 -17.77 -4.42
N ARG A 65 -16.19 -18.00 -4.49
CA ARG A 65 -17.18 -16.97 -4.19
C ARG A 65 -17.68 -17.09 -2.75
N GLN A 66 -17.65 -15.98 -2.02
CA GLN A 66 -18.22 -15.92 -0.67
C GLN A 66 -19.76 -15.85 -0.72
N PRO A 67 -20.47 -16.41 0.28
CA PRO A 67 -21.93 -16.34 0.33
C PRO A 67 -22.45 -14.92 0.63
N GLN A 68 -21.63 -14.07 1.24
CA GLN A 68 -21.94 -12.69 1.58
C GLN A 68 -20.68 -11.85 1.62
N LYS A 69 -20.83 -10.53 1.48
CA LYS A 69 -19.72 -9.57 1.52
C LYS A 69 -19.02 -9.58 2.88
N GLY A 70 -17.75 -9.95 2.89
CA GLY A 70 -16.90 -9.96 4.10
C GLY A 70 -16.25 -8.61 4.41
N GLY A 71 -16.03 -7.81 3.39
CA GLY A 71 -15.26 -6.58 3.42
C GLY A 71 -13.77 -6.82 3.20
N ILE A 72 -13.07 -5.76 2.76
CA ILE A 72 -11.70 -5.85 2.24
C ILE A 72 -10.72 -6.57 3.19
N ASP A 73 -10.78 -6.31 4.50
CA ASP A 73 -9.86 -6.91 5.48
C ASP A 73 -10.06 -8.43 5.60
N ARG A 74 -11.31 -8.89 5.64
CA ARG A 74 -11.62 -10.32 5.74
C ARG A 74 -11.41 -11.03 4.42
N ASP A 75 -11.80 -10.42 3.31
CA ASP A 75 -11.69 -11.03 1.98
C ASP A 75 -10.21 -11.18 1.60
N MET A 76 -9.36 -10.22 1.97
CA MET A 76 -7.90 -10.33 1.80
C MET A 76 -7.30 -11.45 2.65
N ALA A 77 -7.68 -11.54 3.92
CA ALA A 77 -7.19 -12.62 4.79
C ALA A 77 -7.61 -14.00 4.26
N LYS A 78 -8.85 -14.13 3.80
CA LYS A 78 -9.41 -15.38 3.25
C LYS A 78 -8.85 -15.74 1.87
N SER A 79 -8.37 -14.78 1.08
CA SER A 79 -7.82 -15.07 -0.26
C SER A 79 -6.58 -15.97 -0.21
N VAL A 80 -5.89 -16.02 0.92
CA VAL A 80 -4.71 -16.87 1.15
C VAL A 80 -5.11 -18.31 1.58
N GLU A 81 -6.30 -18.50 2.15
CA GLU A 81 -6.71 -19.83 2.67
C GLU A 81 -6.73 -20.94 1.61
N PRO A 82 -7.23 -20.71 0.36
CA PRO A 82 -7.24 -21.73 -0.69
C PRO A 82 -5.89 -21.87 -1.42
N ALA A 83 -4.88 -21.04 -1.07
CA ALA A 83 -3.57 -21.07 -1.71
C ALA A 83 -2.77 -22.32 -1.32
N THR A 84 -2.04 -22.88 -2.28
CA THR A 84 -1.20 -24.08 -2.10
C THR A 84 0.30 -23.78 -2.23
N GLY A 85 0.66 -22.64 -2.83
CA GLY A 85 2.06 -22.21 -2.96
C GLY A 85 2.73 -21.97 -1.62
N ASP A 86 4.05 -22.10 -1.56
CA ASP A 86 4.85 -21.75 -0.38
C ASP A 86 4.81 -20.26 -0.09
N TYR A 87 4.63 -19.47 -1.15
CA TYR A 87 4.46 -18.02 -1.12
C TYR A 87 3.12 -17.59 -1.71
N CYS A 88 2.60 -16.49 -1.19
CA CYS A 88 1.41 -15.83 -1.69
C CYS A 88 1.76 -14.40 -2.12
N TRP A 89 1.59 -14.10 -3.41
CA TRP A 89 1.59 -12.71 -3.88
C TRP A 89 0.20 -12.15 -3.69
N LEU A 90 0.05 -11.22 -2.74
CA LEU A 90 -1.22 -10.52 -2.53
C LEU A 90 -1.38 -9.50 -3.67
N PHE A 91 -2.32 -9.73 -4.57
CA PHE A 91 -2.45 -8.94 -5.79
C PHE A 91 -3.81 -8.23 -5.84
N SER A 92 -3.87 -7.02 -6.42
CA SER A 92 -5.13 -6.33 -6.65
C SER A 92 -5.80 -6.81 -7.93
N GLY A 93 -7.14 -6.84 -7.95
CA GLY A 93 -7.91 -7.29 -9.12
C GLY A 93 -8.00 -6.26 -10.26
N ASP A 94 -7.30 -5.14 -10.16
CA ASP A 94 -7.28 -4.03 -11.13
C ASP A 94 -5.86 -3.62 -11.59
N ASP A 95 -4.82 -4.09 -10.92
CA ASP A 95 -3.45 -3.79 -11.29
C ASP A 95 -2.95 -4.70 -12.43
N ILE A 96 -1.92 -4.27 -13.12
CA ILE A 96 -1.34 -4.95 -14.28
C ILE A 96 0.05 -5.46 -13.94
N MET A 97 0.28 -6.77 -14.07
CA MET A 97 1.60 -7.37 -13.89
C MET A 97 2.52 -7.00 -15.06
N ARG A 98 3.69 -6.45 -14.77
CA ARG A 98 4.65 -6.03 -15.78
C ARG A 98 5.38 -7.24 -16.40
N PRO A 99 5.78 -7.17 -17.68
CA PRO A 99 6.52 -8.25 -18.34
C PRO A 99 7.77 -8.67 -17.56
N GLY A 100 7.93 -9.98 -17.34
CA GLY A 100 9.05 -10.58 -16.60
C GLY A 100 8.92 -10.53 -15.07
N ALA A 101 7.90 -9.89 -14.52
CA ALA A 101 7.70 -9.76 -13.07
C ALA A 101 7.52 -11.12 -12.39
N LEU A 102 6.72 -12.02 -12.99
CA LEU A 102 6.47 -13.34 -12.44
C LEU A 102 7.75 -14.18 -12.36
N ARG A 103 8.53 -14.22 -13.44
CA ARG A 103 9.81 -14.94 -13.47
C ARG A 103 10.79 -14.40 -12.44
N ARG A 104 10.86 -13.08 -12.28
CA ARG A 104 11.67 -12.46 -11.23
C ARG A 104 11.25 -12.91 -9.84
N VAL A 105 9.95 -12.86 -9.51
CA VAL A 105 9.45 -13.28 -8.21
C VAL A 105 9.73 -14.75 -7.94
N LEU A 106 9.51 -15.64 -8.93
CA LEU A 106 9.82 -17.07 -8.81
C LEU A 106 11.30 -17.33 -8.50
N ASN A 107 12.20 -16.52 -9.02
CA ASN A 107 13.64 -16.61 -8.70
C ASN A 107 13.93 -16.06 -7.29
N GLU A 108 13.35 -14.92 -6.93
CA GLU A 108 13.60 -14.25 -5.65
C GLU A 108 13.14 -15.06 -4.45
N ILE A 109 11.97 -15.74 -4.54
CA ILE A 109 11.43 -16.54 -3.44
C ILE A 109 12.29 -17.77 -3.09
N GLN A 110 13.20 -18.18 -3.98
CA GLN A 110 14.17 -19.26 -3.69
C GLN A 110 15.17 -18.85 -2.58
N SER A 111 15.35 -17.55 -2.32
CA SER A 111 16.23 -17.07 -1.24
C SER A 111 15.63 -17.24 0.16
N GLY A 112 14.35 -17.60 0.27
CA GLY A 112 13.76 -18.10 1.51
C GLY A 112 13.43 -17.06 2.58
N HIS A 113 13.28 -15.76 2.23
CA HIS A 113 12.83 -14.73 3.16
C HIS A 113 11.32 -14.81 3.44
N ASP A 114 10.86 -14.18 4.53
CA ASP A 114 9.44 -14.26 4.93
C ASP A 114 8.54 -13.36 4.09
N LEU A 115 9.07 -12.21 3.66
CA LEU A 115 8.36 -11.21 2.87
C LEU A 115 9.29 -10.61 1.81
N TYR A 116 8.77 -10.47 0.59
CA TYR A 116 9.39 -9.66 -0.47
C TYR A 116 8.50 -8.45 -0.69
N LEU A 117 9.10 -7.26 -0.55
CA LEU A 117 8.43 -5.98 -0.78
C LEU A 117 8.84 -5.46 -2.14
N CYS A 118 7.92 -5.46 -3.10
CA CYS A 118 8.16 -4.96 -4.44
C CYS A 118 7.54 -3.57 -4.65
N LYS A 119 8.02 -2.90 -5.70
CA LYS A 119 7.54 -1.59 -6.12
C LYS A 119 6.57 -1.70 -7.29
N HIS A 120 5.84 -0.63 -7.53
CA HIS A 120 4.96 -0.47 -8.69
C HIS A 120 5.27 0.82 -9.44
N MET A 121 4.73 0.92 -10.66
CA MET A 121 4.63 2.19 -11.36
C MET A 121 3.34 2.90 -10.93
N GLU A 122 3.44 4.19 -10.67
CA GLU A 122 2.33 5.08 -10.38
C GLU A 122 2.19 6.11 -11.49
N TYR A 123 0.98 6.28 -12.02
CA TYR A 123 0.69 7.33 -12.99
C TYR A 123 0.41 8.65 -12.29
N ILE A 124 1.19 9.67 -12.60
CA ILE A 124 1.03 11.02 -12.05
C ILE A 124 0.27 11.88 -13.08
N ALA A 125 -1.04 11.98 -12.89
CA ALA A 125 -1.94 12.63 -13.83
C ALA A 125 -1.56 14.10 -14.15
N ASP A 126 -1.14 14.89 -13.15
CA ASP A 126 -0.71 16.27 -13.32
C ASP A 126 0.53 16.45 -14.21
N ARG A 127 1.25 15.36 -14.50
CA ARG A 127 2.49 15.36 -15.27
C ARG A 127 2.44 14.44 -16.48
N GLU A 128 1.36 13.68 -16.62
CA GLU A 128 1.19 12.66 -17.65
C GLU A 128 2.38 11.70 -17.73
N GLU A 129 2.95 11.34 -16.56
CA GLU A 129 4.13 10.46 -16.48
C GLU A 129 3.91 9.28 -15.53
N TRP A 130 4.54 8.14 -15.86
CA TRP A 130 4.68 6.99 -14.99
C TRP A 130 5.98 7.08 -14.20
N ILE A 131 5.91 6.90 -12.89
CA ILE A 131 7.08 6.87 -12.01
C ILE A 131 7.14 5.59 -11.21
N GLU A 132 8.34 5.05 -10.98
CA GLU A 132 8.53 4.02 -9.98
C GLU A 132 8.25 4.61 -8.59
N TRP A 133 7.26 4.04 -7.91
CA TRP A 133 6.83 4.56 -6.62
C TRP A 133 7.81 4.13 -5.53
N PRO A 134 8.35 5.07 -4.74
CA PRO A 134 9.31 4.75 -3.69
C PRO A 134 8.63 4.02 -2.53
N THR A 135 9.28 3.00 -1.96
CA THR A 135 8.80 2.29 -0.76
C THR A 135 9.79 2.43 0.39
N VAL A 136 10.91 1.72 0.31
CA VAL A 136 12.03 1.81 1.24
C VAL A 136 13.25 2.34 0.48
N ASP A 137 13.97 3.27 1.08
CA ASP A 137 15.24 3.82 0.54
C ASP A 137 16.38 2.83 0.81
N ALA A 138 16.43 1.79 0.00
CA ALA A 138 17.37 0.69 0.13
C ALA A 138 17.77 0.16 -1.24
N PRO A 139 18.99 -0.40 -1.40
CA PRO A 139 19.41 -1.04 -2.63
C PRO A 139 18.56 -2.27 -2.94
N ASP A 140 18.60 -2.71 -4.21
CA ASP A 140 17.95 -3.95 -4.65
C ASP A 140 18.47 -5.14 -3.86
N GLY A 141 17.54 -6.01 -3.41
CA GLY A 141 17.88 -7.19 -2.63
C GLY A 141 18.25 -6.91 -1.17
N ALA A 142 18.18 -5.67 -0.68
CA ALA A 142 18.41 -5.38 0.74
C ALA A 142 17.48 -6.18 1.64
N VAL A 143 18.04 -6.78 2.70
CA VAL A 143 17.30 -7.61 3.65
C VAL A 143 17.30 -6.97 5.03
N PHE A 144 16.14 -6.97 5.67
CA PHE A 144 15.93 -6.45 7.03
C PHE A 144 15.28 -7.52 7.91
N GLU A 145 15.96 -7.90 9.00
CA GLU A 145 15.40 -8.76 10.04
C GLU A 145 14.65 -7.91 11.06
N LEU A 146 13.33 -7.83 10.93
CA LEU A 146 12.53 -6.87 11.70
C LEU A 146 12.30 -7.27 13.17
N SER A 147 12.67 -8.48 13.59
CA SER A 147 12.74 -8.85 15.01
C SER A 147 13.93 -8.22 15.73
N ASP A 148 15.03 -7.97 15.01
CA ASP A 148 16.15 -7.23 15.53
C ASP A 148 15.83 -5.73 15.60
N GLU A 149 15.94 -5.13 16.77
CA GLU A 149 15.55 -3.75 17.03
C GLU A 149 16.34 -2.75 16.18
N ARG A 150 17.64 -2.95 16.03
CA ARG A 150 18.52 -2.06 15.27
C ARG A 150 18.15 -2.06 13.80
N THR A 151 18.01 -3.26 13.23
CA THR A 151 17.63 -3.45 11.82
C THR A 151 16.22 -2.94 11.55
N ARG A 152 15.29 -3.14 12.49
CA ARG A 152 13.93 -2.61 12.42
C ARG A 152 13.92 -1.07 12.46
N HIS A 153 14.68 -0.45 13.36
CA HIS A 153 14.82 1.01 13.38
C HIS A 153 15.38 1.55 12.07
N GLU A 154 16.41 0.89 11.50
CA GLU A 154 16.97 1.26 10.20
C GLU A 154 15.90 1.19 9.11
N TYR A 155 15.15 0.10 9.03
CA TYR A 155 14.03 -0.06 8.08
C TYR A 155 13.01 1.08 8.19
N PHE A 156 12.56 1.39 9.42
CA PHE A 156 11.58 2.45 9.66
C PHE A 156 12.13 3.85 9.30
N ILE A 157 13.41 4.12 9.55
CA ILE A 157 14.08 5.37 9.15
C ILE A 157 14.12 5.50 7.63
N ARG A 158 14.38 4.39 6.91
CA ARG A 158 14.45 4.34 5.44
C ARG A 158 13.09 4.31 4.75
N ALA A 159 11.99 4.14 5.49
CA ALA A 159 10.64 4.16 4.93
C ALA A 159 10.35 5.50 4.25
N ALA A 160 9.96 5.47 2.97
CA ALA A 160 9.69 6.65 2.16
C ALA A 160 8.19 7.03 2.19
N ASN A 161 7.31 6.04 2.24
CA ASN A 161 5.84 6.20 2.33
C ASN A 161 5.21 5.03 3.10
N THR A 162 3.87 4.98 3.20
CA THR A 162 3.15 3.94 3.95
C THR A 162 3.25 2.56 3.34
N GLU A 163 3.69 2.41 2.09
CA GLU A 163 3.91 1.09 1.48
C GLU A 163 5.08 0.34 2.13
N ALA A 164 6.08 1.06 2.65
CA ALA A 164 7.07 0.46 3.54
C ALA A 164 6.45 -0.16 4.79
N PHE A 165 5.25 0.26 5.16
CA PHE A 165 4.44 -0.28 6.24
C PHE A 165 3.28 -1.14 5.72
N PHE A 166 3.46 -1.69 4.50
CA PHE A 166 2.59 -2.70 3.90
C PHE A 166 1.20 -2.20 3.49
N SER A 167 1.03 -0.89 3.21
CA SER A 167 -0.28 -0.35 2.81
C SER A 167 -0.76 -0.81 1.44
N PHE A 168 0.15 -1.16 0.53
CA PHE A 168 -0.16 -1.59 -0.82
C PHE A 168 -0.03 -3.10 -0.96
N ILE A 169 -1.15 -3.80 -1.14
CA ILE A 169 -1.18 -5.26 -1.19
C ILE A 169 -0.42 -5.84 -2.37
N GLY A 170 -0.50 -5.20 -3.55
CA GLY A 170 0.22 -5.64 -4.76
C GLY A 170 1.74 -5.66 -4.59
N GLY A 171 2.26 -4.92 -3.60
CA GLY A 171 3.68 -4.91 -3.24
C GLY A 171 4.13 -6.07 -2.34
N LEU A 172 3.25 -7.00 -1.94
CA LEU A 172 3.53 -7.98 -0.89
C LEU A 172 3.54 -9.41 -1.43
N ILE A 173 4.71 -10.06 -1.39
CA ILE A 173 4.85 -11.49 -1.61
C ILE A 173 5.28 -12.10 -0.27
N VAL A 174 4.39 -12.84 0.38
CA VAL A 174 4.56 -13.32 1.75
C VAL A 174 4.67 -14.84 1.78
N ARG A 175 5.55 -15.37 2.62
CA ARG A 175 5.60 -16.81 2.92
C ARG A 175 4.28 -17.23 3.56
N ARG A 176 3.54 -18.16 2.92
CA ARG A 176 2.21 -18.59 3.35
C ARG A 176 2.19 -19.14 4.79
N GLU A 177 3.17 -19.93 5.16
CA GLU A 177 3.32 -20.43 6.54
C GLU A 177 3.43 -19.28 7.54
N LYS A 178 4.25 -18.25 7.21
CA LYS A 178 4.43 -17.07 8.05
C LYS A 178 3.13 -16.27 8.18
N TRP A 179 2.44 -16.05 7.08
CA TRP A 179 1.14 -15.39 7.09
C TRP A 179 0.13 -16.10 7.99
N ASN A 180 0.07 -17.44 7.91
CA ASN A 180 -0.86 -18.27 8.67
C ASN A 180 -0.45 -18.49 10.13
N SER A 181 0.78 -18.14 10.52
CA SER A 181 1.27 -18.30 11.90
C SER A 181 0.60 -17.36 12.91
N VAL A 182 -0.07 -16.31 12.45
CA VAL A 182 -0.85 -15.40 13.28
C VAL A 182 -2.28 -15.26 12.73
N PRO A 183 -3.30 -15.21 13.59
CA PRO A 183 -4.68 -15.02 13.17
C PRO A 183 -4.94 -13.60 12.67
N LEU A 184 -6.06 -13.40 11.97
CA LEU A 184 -6.58 -12.07 11.68
C LEU A 184 -6.89 -11.34 12.99
N ASN A 185 -6.33 -10.17 13.19
CA ASN A 185 -6.61 -9.36 14.38
C ASN A 185 -7.92 -8.58 14.18
N GLU A 186 -8.98 -9.02 14.88
CA GLU A 186 -10.32 -8.45 14.78
C GLU A 186 -10.40 -6.95 15.15
N GLU A 187 -9.47 -6.46 15.95
CA GLU A 187 -9.39 -5.04 16.33
C GLU A 187 -9.14 -4.12 15.12
N PHE A 188 -8.51 -4.65 14.07
CA PHE A 188 -8.20 -3.92 12.84
C PHE A 188 -9.14 -4.21 11.68
N VAL A 189 -10.10 -5.12 11.83
CA VAL A 189 -11.12 -5.36 10.81
C VAL A 189 -12.03 -4.14 10.67
N GLY A 190 -12.27 -3.71 9.44
CA GLY A 190 -12.98 -2.47 9.11
C GLY A 190 -12.08 -1.23 9.02
N SER A 191 -10.77 -1.37 9.28
CA SER A 191 -9.80 -0.28 9.13
C SER A 191 -9.23 -0.16 7.72
N CYS A 192 -9.36 -1.17 6.88
CA CYS A 192 -8.67 -1.41 5.60
C CYS A 192 -7.17 -1.80 5.75
N TRP A 193 -6.69 -1.95 6.99
CA TRP A 193 -5.27 -2.20 7.28
C TRP A 193 -5.03 -3.45 8.13
N ALA A 194 -6.00 -4.38 8.22
CA ALA A 194 -5.82 -5.59 9.01
C ALA A 194 -4.67 -6.48 8.50
N HIS A 195 -4.37 -6.46 7.20
CA HIS A 195 -3.21 -7.12 6.62
C HIS A 195 -1.88 -6.47 7.07
N ALA A 196 -1.81 -5.13 7.10
CA ALA A 196 -0.65 -4.41 7.62
C ALA A 196 -0.47 -4.68 9.12
N ALA A 197 -1.55 -4.67 9.91
CA ALA A 197 -1.52 -5.01 11.33
C ALA A 197 -0.98 -6.44 11.57
N ARG A 198 -1.37 -7.43 10.73
CA ARG A 198 -0.83 -8.80 10.76
C ARG A 198 0.68 -8.80 10.57
N LEU A 199 1.19 -8.06 9.59
CA LEU A 199 2.63 -7.98 9.33
C LEU A 199 3.39 -7.24 10.45
N PHE A 200 2.79 -6.20 11.05
CA PHE A 200 3.33 -5.54 12.24
C PHE A 200 3.42 -6.49 13.45
N GLN A 201 2.43 -7.34 13.64
CA GLN A 201 2.49 -8.39 14.66
C GLN A 201 3.66 -9.35 14.40
N LEU A 202 3.87 -9.76 13.15
CA LEU A 202 4.96 -10.64 12.75
C LEU A 202 6.34 -10.00 12.92
N MET A 203 6.48 -8.68 12.79
CA MET A 203 7.77 -8.00 13.04
C MET A 203 8.34 -8.32 14.43
N ARG A 204 7.48 -8.48 15.43
CA ARG A 204 7.92 -8.77 16.80
C ARG A 204 8.34 -10.21 17.00
N SER A 205 7.76 -11.15 16.25
CA SER A 205 8.04 -12.58 16.34
C SER A 205 9.08 -13.10 15.35
N GLY A 206 9.61 -12.20 14.52
CA GLY A 206 10.56 -12.50 13.45
C GLY A 206 9.91 -12.35 12.08
N LEU A 207 10.38 -11.40 11.31
CA LEU A 207 9.97 -11.18 9.93
C LEU A 207 11.18 -10.68 9.12
N SER A 208 11.69 -11.52 8.22
CA SER A 208 12.70 -11.09 7.26
C SER A 208 12.03 -10.47 6.04
N VAL A 209 12.38 -9.22 5.75
CA VAL A 209 11.87 -8.46 4.59
C VAL A 209 12.99 -8.24 3.59
N LYS A 210 12.82 -8.71 2.36
CA LYS A 210 13.71 -8.41 1.22
C LYS A 210 13.07 -7.37 0.32
N CYS A 211 13.74 -6.25 0.09
CA CYS A 211 13.28 -5.18 -0.78
C CYS A 211 13.69 -5.44 -2.23
N LEU A 212 12.73 -5.37 -3.15
CA LEU A 212 12.97 -5.53 -4.58
C LEU A 212 12.85 -4.17 -5.29
N SER A 213 13.90 -3.76 -6.00
CA SER A 213 13.88 -2.58 -6.86
C SER A 213 13.39 -2.92 -8.26
N GLY A 214 12.97 -1.92 -9.02
CA GLY A 214 12.30 -2.12 -10.30
C GLY A 214 10.83 -2.53 -10.10
N ALA A 215 9.93 -1.76 -10.70
CA ALA A 215 8.51 -2.00 -10.56
C ALA A 215 8.08 -3.32 -11.19
N LEU A 216 7.30 -4.12 -10.46
CA LEU A 216 6.79 -5.42 -10.90
C LEU A 216 5.34 -5.34 -11.41
N LEU A 217 4.65 -4.23 -11.13
CA LEU A 217 3.27 -3.99 -11.57
C LEU A 217 3.03 -2.51 -11.87
N ASP A 218 2.02 -2.24 -12.67
CA ASP A 218 1.47 -0.91 -12.91
C ASP A 218 0.20 -0.77 -12.09
N ARG A 219 0.16 0.20 -11.17
CA ARG A 219 -1.03 0.48 -10.39
C ARG A 219 -2.03 1.26 -11.24
N ARG A 220 -3.28 0.81 -11.25
CA ARG A 220 -4.34 1.47 -12.01
C ARG A 220 -4.72 2.81 -11.36
N PRO A 221 -4.69 3.94 -12.10
CA PRO A 221 -4.90 5.26 -11.52
C PRO A 221 -6.37 5.64 -11.30
N ASP A 222 -7.32 5.00 -12.00
CA ASP A 222 -8.73 5.41 -12.08
C ASP A 222 -9.68 4.54 -11.24
N ASN A 223 -9.14 3.67 -10.36
CA ASN A 223 -9.93 2.83 -9.47
C ASN A 223 -9.49 3.00 -8.00
N ASP A 224 -9.95 4.08 -7.36
CA ASP A 224 -9.78 4.23 -5.90
C ASP A 224 -11.04 3.71 -5.19
N SER A 225 -10.95 2.53 -4.60
CA SER A 225 -12.02 1.89 -3.83
C SER A 225 -12.55 2.74 -2.66
N PHE A 226 -11.82 3.76 -2.25
CA PHE A 226 -12.16 4.65 -1.13
C PHE A 226 -12.72 6.00 -1.59
N ALA A 227 -12.72 6.28 -2.89
CA ALA A 227 -13.14 7.58 -3.45
C ALA A 227 -14.59 7.94 -3.07
N ALA A 228 -15.49 6.95 -3.02
CA ALA A 228 -16.90 7.15 -2.65
C ALA A 228 -17.10 7.74 -1.23
N GLY A 229 -16.14 7.52 -0.32
CA GLY A 229 -16.17 8.06 1.05
C GLY A 229 -15.68 9.51 1.17
N GLY A 230 -15.19 10.11 0.08
CA GLY A 230 -14.64 11.46 0.07
C GLY A 230 -13.17 11.55 0.50
N MET A 231 -12.55 12.70 0.21
CA MET A 231 -11.13 12.94 0.47
C MET A 231 -10.78 12.89 1.96
N VAL A 232 -11.61 13.49 2.83
CA VAL A 232 -11.34 13.52 4.27
C VAL A 232 -11.43 12.12 4.87
N ASN A 233 -12.35 11.28 4.39
CA ASN A 233 -12.40 9.88 4.81
C ASN A 233 -11.16 9.10 4.34
N ARG A 234 -10.68 9.34 3.13
CA ARG A 234 -9.41 8.75 2.65
C ARG A 234 -8.24 9.11 3.56
N TYR A 235 -8.13 10.38 3.95
CA TYR A 235 -7.12 10.84 4.91
C TYR A 235 -7.29 10.18 6.28
N ARG A 236 -8.53 10.04 6.76
CA ARG A 236 -8.84 9.38 8.03
C ARG A 236 -8.34 7.94 8.06
N LEU A 237 -8.66 7.16 7.03
CA LEU A 237 -8.24 5.76 6.93
C LEU A 237 -6.71 5.63 7.08
N ALA A 238 -5.94 6.43 6.35
CA ALA A 238 -4.49 6.36 6.42
C ALA A 238 -3.93 6.92 7.75
N ILE A 239 -4.30 8.15 8.11
CA ILE A 239 -3.73 8.83 9.28
C ILE A 239 -4.07 8.07 10.58
N GLU A 240 -5.36 7.82 10.85
CA GLU A 240 -5.78 7.16 12.09
C GLU A 240 -5.39 5.67 12.09
N GLY A 241 -5.48 4.99 10.93
CA GLY A 241 -5.17 3.58 10.82
C GLY A 241 -3.70 3.28 11.13
N PHE A 242 -2.76 3.98 10.50
CA PHE A 242 -1.34 3.74 10.75
C PHE A 242 -0.87 4.24 12.12
N HIS A 243 -1.45 5.32 12.66
CA HIS A 243 -1.21 5.72 14.06
C HIS A 243 -1.66 4.60 15.00
N LYS A 244 -2.88 4.08 14.83
CA LYS A 244 -3.40 2.99 15.66
C LYS A 244 -2.50 1.74 15.60
N ILE A 245 -2.07 1.32 14.40
CA ILE A 245 -1.19 0.17 14.22
C ILE A 245 0.13 0.39 14.96
N ALA A 246 0.80 1.51 14.72
CA ALA A 246 2.10 1.78 15.32
C ALA A 246 2.02 1.87 16.86
N ASP A 247 1.01 2.57 17.39
CA ASP A 247 0.81 2.72 18.82
C ASP A 247 0.44 1.39 19.50
N HIS A 248 -0.36 0.55 18.84
CA HIS A 248 -0.75 -0.77 19.35
C HIS A 248 0.44 -1.74 19.46
N PHE A 249 1.29 -1.84 18.42
CA PHE A 249 2.36 -2.83 18.39
C PHE A 249 3.66 -2.37 19.04
N PHE A 250 3.96 -1.08 19.02
CA PHE A 250 5.24 -0.54 19.51
C PHE A 250 5.11 0.49 20.64
N GLY A 251 3.90 1.02 20.85
CA GLY A 251 3.66 2.10 21.83
C GLY A 251 3.95 3.48 21.25
N HIS A 252 3.17 4.47 21.70
CA HIS A 252 3.18 5.84 21.17
C HIS A 252 4.54 6.54 21.21
N GLY A 253 5.34 6.26 22.23
CA GLY A 253 6.68 6.88 22.45
C GLY A 253 7.84 6.17 21.73
N SER A 254 7.58 5.08 21.01
CA SER A 254 8.63 4.31 20.33
C SER A 254 9.22 5.03 19.11
N VAL A 255 10.40 4.59 18.71
CA VAL A 255 11.06 5.05 17.46
C VAL A 255 10.19 4.68 16.25
N GLU A 256 9.64 3.47 16.25
CA GLU A 256 8.76 2.97 15.18
C GLU A 256 7.53 3.86 15.01
N ALA A 257 6.81 4.15 16.10
CA ALA A 257 5.63 5.01 16.04
C ALA A 257 5.98 6.44 15.58
N PHE A 258 7.11 6.97 16.01
CA PHE A 258 7.60 8.26 15.52
C PHE A 258 7.88 8.24 14.01
N GLN A 259 8.51 7.18 13.49
CA GLN A 259 8.83 7.06 12.07
C GLN A 259 7.56 6.84 11.21
N VAL A 260 6.60 6.06 11.70
CA VAL A 260 5.28 5.96 11.03
C VAL A 260 4.63 7.34 10.93
N ARG A 261 4.60 8.10 12.01
CA ARG A 261 4.07 9.47 12.00
C ARG A 261 4.86 10.41 11.07
N ARG A 262 6.20 10.23 10.97
CA ARG A 262 7.02 10.96 10.00
C ARG A 262 6.58 10.68 8.56
N VAL A 263 6.38 9.42 8.22
CA VAL A 263 5.93 8.99 6.89
C VAL A 263 4.53 9.51 6.58
N ILE A 264 3.60 9.43 7.52
CA ILE A 264 2.26 10.01 7.40
C ILE A 264 2.35 11.52 7.08
N ARG A 265 3.27 12.26 7.70
CA ARG A 265 3.46 13.70 7.41
C ARG A 265 4.13 13.97 6.06
N VAL A 266 4.84 13.00 5.49
CA VAL A 266 5.37 13.10 4.11
C VAL A 266 4.21 12.99 3.11
N GLU A 267 3.33 12.03 3.28
CA GLU A 267 2.15 11.84 2.42
C GLU A 267 1.10 12.95 2.63
N PHE A 268 0.72 13.17 3.89
CA PHE A 268 -0.24 14.20 4.28
C PHE A 268 0.49 15.48 4.71
N HIS A 269 1.35 16.01 3.83
CA HIS A 269 2.11 17.22 4.08
C HIS A 269 1.21 18.46 4.25
N PRO A 270 1.71 19.61 4.76
CA PRO A 270 0.87 20.76 5.09
C PRO A 270 -0.02 21.26 3.96
N LEU A 271 0.42 21.14 2.69
CA LEU A 271 -0.38 21.52 1.52
C LEU A 271 -1.56 20.54 1.32
N ALA A 272 -1.34 19.22 1.46
CA ALA A 272 -2.40 18.23 1.40
C ALA A 272 -3.46 18.48 2.51
N MET A 273 -3.01 18.78 3.73
CA MET A 273 -3.92 19.11 4.83
C MET A 273 -4.73 20.39 4.57
N LEU A 274 -4.13 21.41 3.93
CA LEU A 274 -4.83 22.62 3.50
C LEU A 274 -5.81 22.33 2.38
N LEU A 275 -5.49 21.45 1.45
CA LEU A 275 -6.40 21.00 0.39
C LEU A 275 -7.62 20.29 0.99
N GLY A 276 -7.43 19.34 1.92
CA GLY A 276 -8.54 18.71 2.64
C GLY A 276 -9.43 19.72 3.37
N LYS A 277 -8.82 20.71 4.04
CA LYS A 277 -9.54 21.82 4.66
C LYS A 277 -10.35 22.64 3.66
N PHE A 278 -9.79 22.91 2.48
CA PHE A 278 -10.46 23.62 1.40
C PHE A 278 -11.64 22.81 0.84
N MET A 279 -11.46 21.50 0.63
CA MET A 279 -12.52 20.61 0.14
C MET A 279 -13.73 20.60 1.08
N CYS A 280 -13.53 20.64 2.42
CA CYS A 280 -14.62 20.80 3.39
C CYS A 280 -15.43 22.10 3.17
N SER A 281 -14.84 23.14 2.58
CA SER A 281 -15.54 24.40 2.31
C SER A 281 -16.26 24.40 0.96
N VAL A 282 -15.83 23.56 0.03
CA VAL A 282 -16.42 23.41 -1.32
C VAL A 282 -17.55 22.39 -1.30
N ASN A 283 -17.37 21.29 -0.55
CA ASN A 283 -18.36 20.21 -0.40
C ASN A 283 -18.69 19.96 1.09
N PRO A 284 -19.37 20.90 1.77
CA PRO A 284 -19.63 20.78 3.20
C PRO A 284 -20.61 19.65 3.58
N ALA A 285 -21.39 19.15 2.62
CA ALA A 285 -22.30 18.01 2.83
C ALA A 285 -21.57 16.67 2.76
N GLY A 286 -20.51 16.56 1.95
CA GLY A 286 -19.73 15.33 1.75
C GLY A 286 -18.45 15.26 2.58
N GLU A 287 -17.95 16.41 3.11
CA GLU A 287 -16.63 16.48 3.77
C GLU A 287 -16.70 17.13 5.15
N SER A 288 -16.27 16.39 6.17
CA SER A 288 -16.36 16.85 7.55
C SER A 288 -15.18 17.73 7.98
N ARG A 289 -15.43 19.02 8.23
CA ARG A 289 -14.43 19.95 8.74
C ARG A 289 -13.92 19.55 10.14
N ALA A 290 -14.80 19.10 11.02
CA ALA A 290 -14.41 18.66 12.35
C ALA A 290 -13.47 17.45 12.30
N MET A 291 -13.75 16.51 11.37
CA MET A 291 -12.86 15.40 11.10
C MET A 291 -11.50 15.89 10.60
N MET A 292 -11.46 16.78 9.62
CA MET A 292 -10.22 17.31 9.05
C MET A 292 -9.36 18.02 10.11
N ASP A 293 -9.98 18.80 11.01
CA ASP A 293 -9.29 19.46 12.11
C ASP A 293 -8.75 18.45 13.14
N ARG A 294 -9.45 17.32 13.37
CA ARG A 294 -8.96 16.19 14.17
C ARG A 294 -7.75 15.55 13.52
N LEU A 295 -7.84 15.23 12.24
CA LEU A 295 -6.75 14.60 11.47
C LEU A 295 -5.48 15.46 11.46
N MET A 296 -5.62 16.79 11.35
CA MET A 296 -4.48 17.71 11.47
C MET A 296 -3.81 17.60 12.84
N ARG A 297 -4.57 17.52 13.92
CA ARG A 297 -4.00 17.33 15.27
C ARG A 297 -3.32 15.99 15.42
N THR A 298 -3.92 14.92 14.90
CA THR A 298 -3.37 13.55 14.95
C THR A 298 -2.08 13.43 14.15
N ALA A 299 -2.07 13.79 12.86
CA ALA A 299 -0.90 13.65 12.01
C ALA A 299 0.31 14.46 12.50
N TYR A 300 0.06 15.61 13.13
CA TYR A 300 1.08 16.54 13.60
C TYR A 300 1.18 16.60 15.13
N CYS A 301 0.93 15.47 15.82
CA CYS A 301 0.89 15.43 17.29
C CYS A 301 2.26 15.65 17.94
N ASP A 302 3.36 15.24 17.32
CA ASP A 302 4.71 15.39 17.88
C ASP A 302 5.07 16.86 18.09
N LEU A 303 5.73 17.16 19.22
CA LEU A 303 6.14 18.53 19.60
C LEU A 303 7.45 18.92 18.89
N THR A 304 7.36 19.18 17.57
CA THR A 304 8.48 19.72 16.78
C THR A 304 8.15 21.12 16.27
N LEU A 305 9.18 21.94 16.05
CA LEU A 305 9.00 23.28 15.48
C LEU A 305 8.33 23.24 14.11
N ALA A 306 8.64 22.22 13.28
CA ALA A 306 8.02 22.00 11.98
C ALA A 306 6.52 21.72 12.11
N ASN A 307 6.12 20.88 13.06
CA ASN A 307 4.72 20.55 13.29
C ASN A 307 3.93 21.76 13.87
N LEU A 308 4.54 22.53 14.74
CA LEU A 308 3.92 23.77 15.25
C LEU A 308 3.68 24.78 14.13
N ARG A 309 4.67 24.96 13.22
CA ARG A 309 4.52 25.82 12.02
C ARG A 309 3.42 25.32 11.09
N ALA A 310 3.34 24.00 10.86
CA ALA A 310 2.31 23.41 10.03
C ALA A 310 0.90 23.62 10.62
N LYS A 311 0.72 23.40 11.94
CA LYS A 311 -0.54 23.66 12.64
C LYS A 311 -0.93 25.14 12.60
N PHE A 312 0.02 26.03 12.80
CA PHE A 312 -0.22 27.47 12.70
C PHE A 312 -0.66 27.88 11.29
N ALA A 313 0.06 27.41 10.26
CA ALA A 313 -0.31 27.67 8.85
C ALA A 313 -1.70 27.12 8.55
N TYR A 314 -2.01 25.91 8.99
CA TYR A 314 -3.34 25.30 8.82
C TYR A 314 -4.43 26.14 9.54
N ALA A 315 -4.20 26.60 10.77
CA ALA A 315 -5.18 27.38 11.53
C ALA A 315 -5.46 28.75 10.87
N THR A 316 -4.40 29.45 10.42
CA THR A 316 -4.48 30.84 9.93
C THR A 316 -4.82 30.96 8.44
N THR A 317 -4.66 29.89 7.64
CA THR A 317 -5.01 29.92 6.21
C THR A 317 -6.51 29.71 6.02
N SER A 318 -7.21 30.74 5.57
CA SER A 318 -8.63 30.63 5.20
C SER A 318 -8.78 29.91 3.83
N PRO A 319 -9.94 29.26 3.54
CA PRO A 319 -10.20 28.66 2.24
C PRO A 319 -10.05 29.63 1.05
N ARG A 320 -10.50 30.90 1.22
CA ARG A 320 -10.35 31.94 0.18
C ARG A 320 -8.88 32.28 -0.08
N ARG A 321 -8.07 32.39 0.98
CA ARG A 321 -6.62 32.63 0.86
C ARG A 321 -5.92 31.45 0.20
N PHE A 322 -6.27 30.22 0.59
CA PHE A 322 -5.74 29.01 0.00
C PHE A 322 -6.01 28.95 -1.51
N ARG A 323 -7.27 29.14 -1.95
CA ARG A 323 -7.65 29.14 -3.37
C ARG A 323 -6.80 30.11 -4.20
N ARG A 324 -6.51 31.30 -3.67
CA ARG A 324 -5.68 32.29 -4.36
C ARG A 324 -4.21 31.89 -4.45
N GLN A 325 -3.68 31.20 -3.44
CA GLN A 325 -2.27 30.81 -3.34
C GLN A 325 -1.98 29.40 -3.88
N GLN A 326 -3.01 28.60 -4.14
CA GLN A 326 -2.87 27.19 -4.52
C GLN A 326 -1.92 26.97 -5.70
N PRO A 327 -1.96 27.69 -6.83
CA PRO A 327 -1.06 27.45 -7.94
C PRO A 327 0.41 27.62 -7.57
N GLU A 328 0.74 28.66 -6.78
CA GLU A 328 2.11 28.92 -6.33
C GLU A 328 2.58 27.89 -5.32
N LEU A 329 1.70 27.49 -4.39
CA LEU A 329 1.99 26.46 -3.39
C LEU A 329 2.22 25.09 -4.04
N CYS A 330 1.42 24.70 -5.02
CA CYS A 330 1.60 23.47 -5.79
C CYS A 330 2.93 23.50 -6.55
N ALA A 331 3.22 24.56 -7.31
CA ALA A 331 4.47 24.70 -8.05
C ALA A 331 5.71 24.67 -7.13
N ARG A 332 5.63 25.24 -5.93
CA ARG A 332 6.71 25.21 -4.94
C ARG A 332 6.91 23.80 -4.36
N HIS A 333 5.81 23.08 -4.13
CA HIS A 333 5.86 21.70 -3.64
C HIS A 333 6.50 20.77 -4.68
N GLU A 334 6.11 20.89 -5.93
CA GLU A 334 6.68 20.12 -7.06
C GLU A 334 8.18 20.34 -7.23
N ARG A 335 8.62 21.60 -7.19
CA ARG A 335 10.06 21.92 -7.26
C ARG A 335 10.84 21.20 -6.16
N LYS A 336 10.32 21.22 -4.92
CA LYS A 336 10.94 20.54 -3.78
C LYS A 336 10.95 19.03 -3.96
N PHE A 337 9.88 18.46 -4.49
CA PHE A 337 9.78 17.02 -4.74
C PHE A 337 10.80 16.56 -5.80
N ARG A 338 10.94 17.29 -6.90
CA ARG A 338 11.94 17.02 -7.95
C ARG A 338 13.36 17.12 -7.42
N SER A 339 13.68 18.17 -6.65
CA SER A 339 15.01 18.34 -6.04
C SER A 339 15.38 17.18 -5.09
N ASN A 340 14.44 16.74 -4.24
CA ASN A 340 14.67 15.63 -3.34
C ASN A 340 14.85 14.28 -4.08
N ARG A 341 14.23 14.13 -5.25
CA ARG A 341 14.38 12.93 -6.08
C ARG A 341 15.71 12.88 -6.81
N GLN A 342 16.17 14.01 -7.34
CA GLN A 342 17.47 14.12 -7.98
C GLN A 342 18.60 13.83 -6.99
N SER A 343 18.57 14.43 -5.79
CA SER A 343 19.59 14.18 -4.77
C SER A 343 19.63 12.71 -4.27
N ARG A 344 18.49 12.01 -4.28
CA ARG A 344 18.43 10.57 -3.95
C ARG A 344 18.93 9.69 -5.10
N GLY A 345 18.62 10.04 -6.35
CA GLY A 345 19.14 9.34 -7.54
C GLY A 345 20.65 9.46 -7.69
N GLU A 346 21.21 10.62 -7.42
CA GLU A 346 22.66 10.86 -7.42
C GLU A 346 23.37 10.12 -6.28
N ALA A 347 22.77 10.04 -5.08
CA ALA A 347 23.32 9.28 -3.96
C ALA A 347 23.32 7.75 -4.24
N ALA A 348 22.31 7.23 -4.95
CA ALA A 348 22.26 5.84 -5.36
C ALA A 348 23.27 5.50 -6.48
N GLY A 349 23.56 6.46 -7.37
CA GLY A 349 24.55 6.31 -8.43
C GLY A 349 26.02 6.35 -7.95
N LEU A 350 26.30 7.02 -6.84
CA LEU A 350 27.63 7.11 -6.24
C LEU A 350 28.03 5.88 -5.40
N SER A 351 27.08 5.01 -5.05
CA SER A 351 27.34 3.75 -4.35
C SER A 351 27.55 2.54 -5.29
N ALA A 352 27.45 2.74 -6.61
CA ALA A 352 27.60 1.69 -7.64
C ALA A 352 28.92 1.80 -8.43
N THR A 353 29.82 2.70 -8.06
CA THR A 353 31.22 2.78 -8.51
C THR A 353 32.18 2.50 -7.35
#